data_91f0b61acdfe36362b320ca3c3eeae1f
#
_entry.id   91f0b61acdfe36362b320ca3c3eeae1f
#
_cell.length_a   1.000
_cell.length_b   1.000
_cell.length_c   1.000
_cell.angle_alpha   90.00
_cell.angle_beta   90.00
_cell.angle_gamma   90.00
#
_symmetry.space_group_name_H-M   'P 1'
#
loop_
_entity.id
_entity.type
_entity.pdbx_description
1 polymer ?
#
loop_
_entity_poly.entity_id
_entity_poly.type
_entity_poly.pdbx_seq_one_letter_code
_entity_poly.pdbx_strand_id
1 'polypeptide(L)'
;MVETWRDSWFEEGSRLIYVVPSRAIDAVLPLQVEPAPSQTARVFVGRIELITPETRRSVQAAIAGGDWSTIHSYGRFLDPILKRIYSGNPVEMSRIEQIRPSIQGNIGAGYCR
;
A
#
# COMPACT_ATOMS: atom_id res chain seq x y z
N MET A 1 10.90 13.54 -7.67
CA MET A 1 10.53 12.11 -7.47
C MET A 1 10.27 11.77 -6.02
N VAL A 2 11.17 12.03 -5.07
CA VAL A 2 10.96 11.73 -3.64
C VAL A 2 9.77 12.51 -3.06
N GLU A 3 9.61 13.78 -3.36
CA GLU A 3 8.46 14.57 -2.90
C GLU A 3 7.12 14.05 -3.43
N THR A 4 7.08 13.63 -4.70
CA THR A 4 5.87 13.05 -5.31
C THR A 4 5.47 11.73 -4.64
N TRP A 5 6.43 11.02 -4.06
CA TRP A 5 6.17 9.73 -3.42
C TRP A 5 5.96 9.81 -1.90
N ARG A 6 6.25 10.96 -1.29
CA ARG A 6 6.16 11.17 0.16
C ARG A 6 4.80 10.74 0.70
N ASP A 7 3.73 11.19 0.06
CA ASP A 7 2.37 11.01 0.54
C ASP A 7 1.68 9.73 0.01
N SER A 8 2.40 8.90 -0.75
CA SER A 8 1.82 7.69 -1.35
C SER A 8 2.68 6.44 -1.19
N TRP A 9 4.00 6.60 -1.09
CA TRP A 9 4.95 5.47 -1.01
C TRP A 9 5.58 5.33 0.37
N PHE A 10 5.62 6.42 1.16
CA PHE A 10 6.23 6.45 2.49
C PHE A 10 5.19 6.58 3.60
N GLU A 11 4.04 5.94 3.43
CA GLU A 11 3.03 5.77 4.47
C GLU A 11 3.55 4.92 5.63
N GLU A 12 2.86 4.92 6.76
CA GLU A 12 3.22 4.11 7.94
C GLU A 12 3.31 2.63 7.58
N GLY A 13 4.29 1.92 8.14
CA GLY A 13 4.49 0.50 7.93
C GLY A 13 5.92 0.12 7.55
N SER A 14 6.17 -1.19 7.48
CA SER A 14 7.45 -1.76 7.06
C SER A 14 7.36 -2.27 5.63
N ARG A 15 8.34 -1.92 4.79
CA ARG A 15 8.33 -2.30 3.37
C ARG A 15 9.70 -2.52 2.80
N LEU A 16 9.74 -3.38 1.79
CA LEU A 16 10.90 -3.59 0.95
C LEU A 16 10.69 -2.86 -0.38
N ILE A 17 11.61 -1.97 -0.71
CA ILE A 17 11.66 -1.27 -2.00
C ILE A 17 12.84 -1.82 -2.78
N TYR A 18 12.63 -2.18 -4.04
CA TYR A 18 13.67 -2.72 -4.91
C TYR A 18 13.56 -2.19 -6.33
N VAL A 19 14.70 -2.07 -6.99
CA VAL A 19 14.77 -1.68 -8.41
C VAL A 19 14.86 -2.94 -9.24
N VAL A 20 13.90 -3.13 -10.14
CA VAL A 20 13.89 -4.28 -11.05
C VAL A 20 14.89 -4.05 -12.18
N PRO A 21 15.77 -5.02 -12.51
CA PRO A 21 16.70 -4.90 -13.62
C PRO A 21 15.97 -4.64 -14.95
N SER A 22 16.47 -3.71 -15.76
CA SER A 22 15.85 -3.31 -17.03
C SER A 22 15.58 -4.49 -17.97
N ARG A 23 16.51 -5.43 -18.05
CA ARG A 23 16.35 -6.65 -18.87
C ARG A 23 15.12 -7.48 -18.50
N ALA A 24 14.80 -7.57 -17.22
CA ALA A 24 13.62 -8.29 -16.76
C ALA A 24 12.32 -7.54 -17.12
N ILE A 25 12.38 -6.21 -17.05
CA ILE A 25 11.23 -5.37 -17.43
C ILE A 25 10.98 -5.47 -18.94
N ASP A 26 12.01 -5.34 -19.75
CA ASP A 26 11.91 -5.33 -21.21
C ASP A 26 11.39 -6.67 -21.76
N ALA A 27 11.68 -7.77 -21.05
CA ALA A 27 11.17 -9.09 -21.40
C ALA A 27 9.64 -9.25 -21.13
N VAL A 28 9.13 -8.59 -20.09
CA VAL A 28 7.73 -8.75 -19.65
C VAL A 28 6.85 -7.60 -20.16
N LEU A 29 7.41 -6.40 -20.22
CA LEU A 29 6.71 -5.18 -20.60
C LEU A 29 7.51 -4.43 -21.65
N PRO A 30 7.54 -4.91 -22.92
CA PRO A 30 8.25 -4.22 -23.99
C PRO A 30 7.66 -2.81 -24.19
N LEU A 31 8.54 -1.84 -24.43
CA LEU A 31 8.18 -0.45 -24.70
C LEU A 31 8.53 -0.09 -26.13
N GLN A 32 7.54 0.36 -26.88
CA GLN A 32 7.72 0.98 -28.20
C GLN A 32 7.34 2.46 -28.11
N VAL A 33 8.18 3.32 -28.65
CA VAL A 33 7.97 4.77 -28.71
C VAL A 33 8.21 5.25 -30.14
N GLU A 34 7.25 5.97 -30.71
CA GLU A 34 7.33 6.56 -32.04
C GLU A 34 7.18 8.10 -31.93
N PRO A 35 8.09 8.89 -32.48
CA PRO A 35 9.35 8.48 -33.11
C PRO A 35 10.35 7.91 -32.10
N ALA A 36 11.23 7.01 -32.55
CA ALA A 36 12.20 6.35 -31.69
C ALA A 36 13.12 7.37 -31.02
N PRO A 37 13.22 7.43 -29.69
CA PRO A 37 14.11 8.35 -28.99
C PRO A 37 15.57 7.94 -29.17
N SER A 38 16.46 8.94 -29.16
CA SER A 38 17.91 8.69 -29.27
C SER A 38 18.47 7.93 -28.05
N GLN A 39 17.81 8.06 -26.90
CA GLN A 39 18.17 7.35 -25.68
C GLN A 39 16.93 7.08 -24.83
N THR A 40 16.83 5.91 -24.26
CA THR A 40 15.76 5.54 -23.33
C THR A 40 16.36 5.09 -22.00
N ALA A 41 15.95 5.73 -20.91
CA ALA A 41 16.20 5.26 -19.55
C ALA A 41 14.90 4.79 -18.93
N ARG A 42 14.86 3.54 -18.49
CA ARG A 42 13.66 2.93 -17.90
C ARG A 42 13.99 2.33 -16.54
N VAL A 43 13.28 2.79 -15.52
CA VAL A 43 13.42 2.29 -14.16
C VAL A 43 12.06 1.80 -13.68
N PHE A 44 12.03 0.61 -13.14
CA PHE A 44 10.84 0.05 -12.49
C PHE A 44 11.16 -0.22 -11.01
N VAL A 45 10.36 0.36 -10.14
CA VAL A 45 10.51 0.21 -8.71
C VAL A 45 9.38 -0.67 -8.19
N GLY A 46 9.75 -1.81 -7.62
CA GLY A 46 8.83 -2.69 -6.93
C GLY A 46 8.77 -2.37 -5.44
N ARG A 47 7.62 -2.62 -4.82
CA ARG A 47 7.39 -2.44 -3.40
C ARG A 47 6.62 -3.63 -2.84
N ILE A 48 7.13 -4.19 -1.73
CA ILE A 48 6.48 -5.27 -0.99
C ILE A 48 6.21 -4.77 0.42
N GLU A 49 4.97 -4.85 0.87
CA GLU A 49 4.59 -4.55 2.24
C GLU A 49 4.87 -5.74 3.15
N LEU A 50 5.51 -5.46 4.28
CA LEU A 50 5.84 -6.45 5.29
C LEU A 50 4.93 -6.27 6.50
N ILE A 51 4.10 -7.27 6.79
CA ILE A 51 3.23 -7.25 7.96
C ILE A 51 4.00 -7.87 9.12
N THR A 52 4.72 -7.02 9.86
CA THR A 52 5.48 -7.44 11.02
C THR A 52 4.57 -7.74 12.23
N PRO A 53 5.06 -8.48 13.24
CA PRO A 53 4.33 -8.64 14.50
C PRO A 53 3.97 -7.32 15.18
N GLU A 54 4.83 -6.31 15.07
CA GLU A 54 4.61 -4.96 15.59
C GLU A 54 3.46 -4.29 14.86
N THR A 55 3.46 -4.30 13.53
CA THR A 55 2.37 -3.76 12.69
C THR A 55 1.04 -4.40 13.06
N ARG A 56 1.01 -5.73 13.25
CA ARG A 56 -0.20 -6.44 13.67
C ARG A 56 -0.71 -5.95 15.01
N ARG A 57 0.17 -5.86 16.02
CA ARG A 57 -0.19 -5.39 17.37
C ARG A 57 -0.70 -3.95 17.35
N SER A 58 -0.02 -3.06 16.60
CA SER A 58 -0.42 -1.66 16.46
C SER A 58 -1.83 -1.54 15.87
N VAL A 59 -2.10 -2.22 14.76
CA VAL A 59 -3.42 -2.19 14.11
C VAL A 59 -4.49 -2.81 15.00
N GLN A 60 -4.22 -3.93 15.66
CA GLN A 60 -5.18 -4.56 16.59
C GLN A 60 -5.49 -3.66 17.78
N ALA A 61 -4.49 -3.02 18.37
CA ALA A 61 -4.68 -2.07 19.48
C ALA A 61 -5.46 -0.83 19.05
N ALA A 62 -5.16 -0.29 17.87
CA ALA A 62 -5.87 0.84 17.30
C ALA A 62 -7.37 0.52 17.05
N ILE A 63 -7.67 -0.66 16.52
CA ILE A 63 -9.05 -1.10 16.33
C ILE A 63 -9.78 -1.26 17.67
N ALA A 64 -9.13 -1.89 18.67
CA ALA A 64 -9.71 -2.09 19.98
C ALA A 64 -9.96 -0.77 20.72
N GLY A 65 -9.07 0.20 20.56
CA GLY A 65 -9.16 1.53 21.18
C GLY A 65 -9.97 2.56 20.39
N GLY A 66 -10.38 2.25 19.16
CA GLY A 66 -11.05 3.20 18.27
C GLY A 66 -10.13 4.34 17.80
N ASP A 67 -8.82 4.09 17.75
CA ASP A 67 -7.84 5.07 17.27
C ASP A 67 -7.82 5.11 15.74
N TRP A 68 -8.75 5.86 15.19
CA TRP A 68 -8.91 6.04 13.76
C TRP A 68 -7.73 6.74 13.10
N SER A 69 -7.01 7.60 13.83
CA SER A 69 -5.83 8.29 13.32
C SER A 69 -4.74 7.30 12.94
N THR A 70 -4.41 6.40 13.84
CA THR A 70 -3.44 5.32 13.59
C THR A 70 -3.93 4.38 12.48
N ILE A 71 -5.22 4.04 12.44
CA ILE A 71 -5.79 3.18 11.38
C ILE A 71 -5.65 3.85 10.01
N HIS A 72 -5.97 5.13 9.91
CA HIS A 72 -5.89 5.88 8.65
C HIS A 72 -4.45 6.09 8.16
N SER A 73 -3.45 6.12 9.05
CA SER A 73 -2.04 6.28 8.65
C SER A 73 -1.51 5.14 7.78
N TYR A 74 -2.14 3.97 7.84
CA TYR A 74 -1.80 2.83 6.96
C TYR A 74 -2.37 2.96 5.53
N GLY A 75 -3.30 3.89 5.29
CA GLY A 75 -3.85 4.18 3.98
C GLY A 75 -4.35 2.92 3.25
N ARG A 76 -4.00 2.76 1.98
CA ARG A 76 -4.40 1.61 1.15
C ARG A 76 -3.82 0.25 1.60
N PHE A 77 -2.81 0.25 2.47
CA PHE A 77 -2.20 -0.99 2.99
C PHE A 77 -2.97 -1.59 4.16
N LEU A 78 -3.92 -0.87 4.71
CA LEU A 78 -4.74 -1.35 5.81
C LEU A 78 -5.52 -2.62 5.43
N ASP A 79 -6.10 -2.68 4.23
CA ASP A 79 -6.93 -3.83 3.81
C ASP A 79 -6.15 -5.16 3.76
N PRO A 80 -4.94 -5.24 3.16
CA PRO A 80 -4.10 -6.43 3.25
C PRO A 80 -3.72 -6.81 4.69
N ILE A 81 -3.45 -5.81 5.54
CA ILE A 81 -3.12 -6.04 6.95
C ILE A 81 -4.30 -6.66 7.69
N LEU A 82 -5.50 -6.09 7.53
CA LEU A 82 -6.72 -6.60 8.13
C LEU A 82 -7.03 -8.03 7.67
N LYS A 83 -6.95 -8.29 6.36
CA LYS A 83 -7.12 -9.63 5.80
C LYS A 83 -6.15 -10.64 6.43
N ARG A 84 -4.90 -10.25 6.64
CA ARG A 84 -3.88 -11.13 7.24
C ARG A 84 -4.10 -11.36 8.72
N ILE A 85 -4.55 -10.36 9.47
CA ILE A 85 -4.79 -10.47 10.91
C ILE A 85 -6.00 -11.36 11.17
N TYR A 86 -7.07 -11.18 10.40
CA TYR A 86 -8.37 -11.77 10.66
C TYR A 86 -8.76 -12.91 9.72
N SER A 87 -7.82 -13.33 8.84
CA SER A 87 -8.02 -14.52 8.01
C SER A 87 -8.19 -15.77 8.89
N GLY A 88 -9.43 -16.21 9.06
CA GLY A 88 -9.77 -17.37 9.88
C GLY A 88 -10.77 -17.10 11.02
N ASN A 89 -11.13 -15.84 11.26
CA ASN A 89 -12.17 -15.50 12.22
C ASN A 89 -13.35 -14.75 11.54
N PRO A 90 -14.44 -15.48 11.19
CA PRO A 90 -15.56 -14.88 10.45
C PRO A 90 -16.30 -13.79 11.26
N VAL A 91 -16.29 -13.84 12.58
CA VAL A 91 -16.95 -12.84 13.44
C VAL A 91 -16.20 -11.50 13.38
N GLU A 92 -14.87 -11.54 13.40
CA GLU A 92 -14.07 -10.32 13.33
C GLU A 92 -14.02 -9.74 11.91
N MET A 93 -14.07 -10.59 10.88
CA MET A 93 -14.22 -10.12 9.50
C MET A 93 -15.53 -9.34 9.28
N SER A 94 -16.63 -9.80 9.85
CA SER A 94 -17.92 -9.09 9.81
C SER A 94 -17.83 -7.72 10.49
N ARG A 95 -17.08 -7.62 11.59
CA ARG A 95 -16.85 -6.37 12.31
C ARG A 95 -16.02 -5.37 11.49
N ILE A 96 -15.04 -5.86 10.74
CA ILE A 96 -14.21 -5.06 9.83
C ILE A 96 -15.04 -4.55 8.65
N GLU A 97 -15.92 -5.37 8.10
CA GLU A 97 -16.81 -4.93 7.01
C GLU A 97 -17.75 -3.81 7.43
N GLN A 98 -18.17 -3.78 8.69
CA GLN A 98 -18.95 -2.65 9.24
C GLN A 98 -18.11 -1.37 9.38
N ILE A 99 -16.82 -1.50 9.64
CA ILE A 99 -15.89 -0.37 9.81
C ILE A 99 -15.34 0.12 8.46
N ARG A 100 -15.25 -0.76 7.45
CA ARG A 100 -14.69 -0.50 6.12
C ARG A 100 -15.27 0.74 5.42
N PRO A 101 -16.58 1.03 5.42
CA PRO A 101 -17.12 2.24 4.81
C PRO A 101 -16.59 3.53 5.44
N SER A 102 -16.38 3.53 6.75
CA SER A 102 -15.81 4.67 7.48
C SER A 102 -14.33 4.89 7.13
N ILE A 103 -13.61 3.81 6.82
CA ILE A 103 -12.21 3.86 6.40
C ILE A 103 -12.11 4.36 4.95
N GLN A 104 -12.94 3.83 4.04
CA GLN A 104 -12.90 4.19 2.61
C GLN A 104 -13.44 5.58 2.32
N GLY A 105 -14.42 6.07 3.05
CA GLY A 105 -15.00 7.41 2.89
C GLY A 105 -13.98 8.54 3.10
N ASN A 106 -12.97 8.31 3.92
CA ASN A 106 -11.91 9.29 4.18
C ASN A 106 -10.68 9.15 3.26
N ILE A 107 -10.45 7.97 2.68
CA ILE A 107 -9.33 7.74 1.74
C ILE A 107 -9.64 8.38 0.37
N GLY A 108 -10.91 8.38 -0.07
CA GLY A 108 -11.33 8.92 -1.36
C GLY A 108 -11.24 10.46 -1.49
N ALA A 109 -11.27 11.19 -0.39
CA ALA A 109 -11.27 12.66 -0.41
C ALA A 109 -9.86 13.28 -0.57
N GLY A 110 -8.79 12.53 -0.38
CA GLY A 110 -7.40 13.01 -0.40
C GLY A 110 -6.60 12.70 -1.67
N TYR A 111 -7.04 11.77 -2.51
CA TYR A 111 -6.25 11.26 -3.62
C TYR A 111 -6.57 11.83 -5.01
N CYS A 112 -7.54 12.73 -5.12
CA CYS A 112 -7.85 13.48 -6.35
C CYS A 112 -7.54 14.97 -6.15
N ARG A 113 -6.28 15.33 -6.04
CA ARG A 113 -5.81 16.69 -6.31
C ARG A 113 -4.51 16.63 -7.09
#